data_af70a4cc8cd236342a15fc37e90098b4
#
_entry.id   af70a4cc8cd236342a15fc37e90098b4
#
_cell.length_a   1.000
_cell.length_b   1.000
_cell.length_c   1.000
_cell.angle_alpha   90.00
_cell.angle_beta   90.00
_cell.angle_gamma   90.00
#
_symmetry.space_group_name_H-M   'P 1'
#
loop_
_entity.id
_entity.type
_entity.pdbx_description
1 polymer ?
#
loop_
_entity_poly.entity_id
_entity_poly.type
_entity_poly.pdbx_seq_one_letter_code
_entity_poly.pdbx_strand_id
1 'polypeptide(L)'
;MKRFSRANIPRRPFIVGALLCALTGCVDLPFNRPPAQLFILSPKSTFDTSLPKVSWQLSVNVPIAEAGIDTSRIAVRHSPVRLNYFEGVNWSDITPRMIQTLLIESFENTGRIIGVGRQNIGLRADYSLISELREFQAENVPGKPPQVRVRLIAKLIRLPQRVIVAGTNRESVVSTQGEGIDNIVNAFDTALGDVLKTIVTWSLKAGKEDYANRRLLPDRKIRRRP
;
A
#
# COMPACT_ATOMS: atom_id res chain seq x y z
N MET A 1 23.86 75.65 60.01
CA MET A 1 24.63 74.50 59.53
C MET A 1 23.75 73.27 59.53
N LYS A 2 23.22 72.82 58.37
CA LYS A 2 22.43 71.60 58.23
C LYS A 2 23.20 70.65 57.39
N ARG A 3 23.58 69.48 57.89
CA ARG A 3 24.28 68.40 57.18
C ARG A 3 23.27 67.63 56.32
N PHE A 4 23.55 67.51 55.05
CA PHE A 4 22.84 66.61 54.13
C PHE A 4 23.37 65.19 54.30
N SER A 5 22.46 64.28 54.61
CA SER A 5 22.70 62.86 54.68
C SER A 5 22.66 62.24 53.28
N ARG A 6 23.68 61.50 52.87
CA ARG A 6 23.76 60.75 51.61
C ARG A 6 22.93 59.48 51.74
N ALA A 7 21.87 59.37 50.91
CA ALA A 7 21.11 58.15 50.79
C ALA A 7 21.93 57.06 50.02
N ASN A 8 22.02 55.88 50.66
CA ASN A 8 22.68 54.68 50.11
C ASN A 8 21.67 53.97 49.20
N ILE A 9 21.91 53.89 47.88
CA ILE A 9 21.11 53.19 46.90
C ILE A 9 21.59 51.76 46.86
N PRO A 10 20.76 50.73 47.11
CA PRO A 10 21.16 49.31 47.02
C PRO A 10 21.32 48.84 45.56
N ARG A 11 22.53 48.42 45.21
CA ARG A 11 22.92 47.90 43.87
C ARG A 11 22.45 46.49 43.57
N ARG A 12 21.40 45.93 44.20
CA ARG A 12 20.99 44.54 44.11
C ARG A 12 19.91 44.15 43.11
N PRO A 13 19.10 45.02 42.44
CA PRO A 13 18.12 44.56 41.48
C PRO A 13 18.64 44.36 40.04
N PHE A 14 19.87 44.80 39.70
CA PHE A 14 20.34 44.70 38.30
C PHE A 14 20.88 43.31 37.91
N ILE A 15 21.22 42.47 38.85
CA ILE A 15 21.81 41.13 38.57
C ILE A 15 20.73 40.07 38.30
N VAL A 16 19.52 40.24 38.85
CA VAL A 16 18.42 39.27 38.64
C VAL A 16 17.79 39.38 37.25
N GLY A 17 17.80 40.57 36.65
CA GLY A 17 17.25 40.81 35.29
C GLY A 17 18.10 40.19 34.17
N ALA A 18 19.43 40.08 34.37
CA ALA A 18 20.33 39.56 33.37
C ALA A 18 20.32 37.99 33.29
N LEU A 19 19.87 37.30 34.33
CA LEU A 19 19.83 35.83 34.38
C LEU A 19 18.56 35.23 33.74
N LEU A 20 17.49 36.05 33.56
CA LEU A 20 16.25 35.58 32.90
C LEU A 20 16.30 35.60 31.37
N CYS A 21 17.22 36.34 30.77
CA CYS A 21 17.37 36.41 29.29
C CYS A 21 18.22 35.29 28.68
N ALA A 22 18.88 34.44 29.47
CA ALA A 22 19.76 33.38 28.95
C ALA A 22 19.02 32.04 28.69
N LEU A 23 17.70 31.96 28.92
CA LEU A 23 16.89 30.74 28.73
C LEU A 23 16.05 30.73 27.45
N THR A 24 16.29 31.64 26.50
CA THR A 24 15.79 31.50 25.13
C THR A 24 16.65 30.53 24.35
N GLY A 25 16.75 29.29 24.85
CA GLY A 25 17.22 28.16 24.06
C GLY A 25 16.26 28.02 22.88
N CYS A 26 16.79 27.94 21.67
CA CYS A 26 16.06 27.62 20.46
C CYS A 26 15.25 26.33 20.70
N VAL A 27 13.95 26.49 21.00
CA VAL A 27 13.00 25.40 20.89
C VAL A 27 12.85 25.20 19.39
N ASP A 28 13.50 24.17 18.84
CA ASP A 28 13.23 23.67 17.50
C ASP A 28 11.77 23.23 17.49
N LEU A 29 10.88 24.14 17.12
CA LEU A 29 9.47 23.87 16.99
C LEU A 29 9.28 22.87 15.84
N PRO A 30 8.66 21.69 16.06
CA PRO A 30 8.51 20.66 15.04
C PRO A 30 7.59 21.07 13.87
N PHE A 31 7.16 22.34 13.83
CA PHE A 31 6.25 22.89 12.81
C PHE A 31 6.92 23.29 11.50
N ASN A 32 8.24 23.17 11.37
CA ASN A 32 8.96 23.66 10.19
C ASN A 32 9.39 22.55 9.21
N ARG A 33 8.82 21.33 9.33
CA ARG A 33 9.05 20.30 8.30
C ARG A 33 8.13 20.59 7.12
N PRO A 34 8.67 20.69 5.89
CA PRO A 34 7.83 20.83 4.71
C PRO A 34 6.85 19.62 4.64
N PRO A 35 5.63 19.83 4.12
CA PRO A 35 4.69 18.74 3.95
C PRO A 35 5.30 17.63 3.08
N ALA A 36 5.00 16.38 3.42
CA ALA A 36 5.49 15.24 2.65
C ALA A 36 4.93 15.29 1.22
N GLN A 37 5.78 15.03 0.23
CA GLN A 37 5.37 14.84 -1.15
C GLN A 37 4.60 13.52 -1.27
N LEU A 38 3.42 13.55 -1.94
CA LEU A 38 2.58 12.39 -2.12
C LEU A 38 2.74 11.80 -3.52
N PHE A 39 2.93 10.49 -3.58
CA PHE A 39 3.00 9.73 -4.81
C PHE A 39 1.77 8.83 -4.97
N ILE A 40 1.35 8.64 -6.22
CA ILE A 40 0.28 7.74 -6.63
C ILE A 40 0.83 6.74 -7.64
N LEU A 41 0.27 5.53 -7.66
CA LEU A 41 0.57 4.51 -8.65
C LEU A 41 -0.64 4.29 -9.55
N SER A 42 -0.40 3.68 -10.72
CA SER A 42 -1.39 3.54 -11.77
C SER A 42 -2.02 2.13 -11.78
N PRO A 43 -3.33 2.00 -12.06
CA PRO A 43 -3.93 0.71 -12.33
C PRO A 43 -3.42 0.16 -13.66
N LYS A 44 -3.36 -1.16 -13.79
CA LYS A 44 -3.05 -1.77 -15.08
C LYS A 44 -4.20 -1.56 -16.06
N SER A 45 -3.88 -1.00 -17.22
CA SER A 45 -4.86 -0.73 -18.28
C SER A 45 -4.69 -1.60 -19.53
N THR A 46 -3.52 -2.23 -19.70
CA THR A 46 -3.19 -3.00 -20.90
C THR A 46 -3.20 -4.49 -20.61
N PHE A 47 -4.13 -5.21 -21.25
CA PHE A 47 -4.31 -6.65 -21.10
C PHE A 47 -4.35 -7.33 -22.45
N ASP A 48 -4.12 -8.65 -22.47
CA ASP A 48 -4.25 -9.48 -23.65
C ASP A 48 -5.72 -9.54 -24.09
N THR A 49 -5.95 -9.39 -25.39
CA THR A 49 -7.31 -9.47 -26.01
C THR A 49 -7.94 -10.85 -25.85
N SER A 50 -7.14 -11.90 -25.63
CA SER A 50 -7.57 -13.28 -25.43
C SER A 50 -8.16 -13.55 -24.04
N LEU A 51 -8.21 -12.56 -23.14
CA LEU A 51 -8.79 -12.73 -21.81
C LEU A 51 -10.25 -13.18 -21.88
N PRO A 52 -10.64 -14.15 -21.06
CA PRO A 52 -12.02 -14.64 -21.06
C PRO A 52 -12.98 -13.57 -20.54
N LYS A 53 -14.12 -13.42 -21.22
CA LYS A 53 -15.27 -12.70 -20.66
C LYS A 53 -15.98 -13.60 -19.68
N VAL A 54 -16.31 -13.07 -18.51
CA VAL A 54 -16.96 -13.81 -17.42
C VAL A 54 -18.27 -13.17 -17.00
N SER A 55 -19.21 -14.00 -16.54
CA SER A 55 -20.57 -13.62 -16.15
C SER A 55 -20.81 -13.72 -14.63
N TRP A 56 -19.75 -13.54 -13.86
CA TRP A 56 -19.80 -13.56 -12.39
C TRP A 56 -19.22 -12.24 -11.82
N GLN A 57 -19.47 -12.03 -10.54
CA GLN A 57 -19.09 -10.83 -9.81
C GLN A 57 -18.00 -11.14 -8.79
N LEU A 58 -17.08 -10.19 -8.60
CA LEU A 58 -15.90 -10.33 -7.73
C LEU A 58 -15.90 -9.28 -6.62
N SER A 59 -15.75 -9.74 -5.37
CA SER A 59 -15.33 -8.86 -4.28
C SER A 59 -13.82 -8.93 -4.10
N VAL A 60 -13.17 -7.77 -4.05
CA VAL A 60 -11.73 -7.65 -3.76
C VAL A 60 -11.57 -7.17 -2.33
N ASN A 61 -10.89 -7.97 -1.50
CA ASN A 61 -10.60 -7.61 -0.12
C ASN A 61 -9.34 -6.73 -0.05
N VAL A 62 -9.23 -5.94 1.01
CA VAL A 62 -7.96 -5.25 1.31
C VAL A 62 -6.88 -6.30 1.52
N PRO A 63 -5.73 -6.24 0.83
CA PRO A 63 -4.61 -7.14 1.09
C PRO A 63 -4.17 -7.10 2.56
N ILE A 64 -3.90 -8.25 3.14
CA ILE A 64 -3.25 -8.33 4.45
C ILE A 64 -1.77 -8.04 4.26
N ALA A 65 -1.19 -7.21 5.12
CA ALA A 65 0.23 -6.86 5.05
C ALA A 65 0.85 -6.84 6.46
N GLU A 66 2.17 -7.02 6.52
CA GLU A 66 2.92 -6.79 7.75
C GLU A 66 3.00 -5.29 8.07
N ALA A 67 3.08 -4.94 9.36
CA ALA A 67 3.08 -3.56 9.84
C ALA A 67 4.14 -2.67 9.15
N GLY A 68 5.28 -3.24 8.76
CA GLY A 68 6.33 -2.50 8.05
C GLY A 68 5.94 -1.99 6.66
N ILE A 69 4.93 -2.58 6.03
CA ILE A 69 4.41 -2.17 4.72
C ILE A 69 2.89 -1.87 4.75
N ASP A 70 2.24 -2.00 5.91
CA ASP A 70 0.87 -1.52 6.16
C ASP A 70 0.89 -0.03 6.58
N THR A 71 1.38 0.81 5.71
CA THR A 71 1.59 2.23 5.96
C THR A 71 1.57 3.01 4.65
N SER A 72 1.42 4.33 4.70
CA SER A 72 1.61 5.22 3.55
C SER A 72 3.08 5.55 3.28
N ARG A 73 4.02 5.12 4.13
CA ARG A 73 5.45 5.41 3.95
C ARG A 73 6.05 4.53 2.86
N ILE A 74 6.92 5.10 2.02
CA ILE A 74 7.64 4.36 0.98
C ILE A 74 8.80 3.61 1.62
N ALA A 75 8.70 2.28 1.63
CA ALA A 75 9.66 1.41 2.31
C ALA A 75 10.93 1.19 1.47
N VAL A 76 12.08 1.13 2.14
CA VAL A 76 13.37 0.76 1.55
C VAL A 76 14.10 -0.25 2.44
N ARG A 77 14.57 -1.34 1.85
CA ARG A 77 15.36 -2.37 2.53
C ARG A 77 16.85 -2.18 2.23
N HIS A 78 17.62 -1.87 3.27
CA HIS A 78 19.08 -1.71 3.16
C HIS A 78 19.86 -3.01 3.39
N SER A 79 19.22 -4.00 4.06
CA SER A 79 19.76 -5.34 4.27
C SER A 79 18.61 -6.31 4.54
N PRO A 80 18.82 -7.63 4.52
CA PRO A 80 17.76 -8.63 4.76
C PRO A 80 16.96 -8.41 6.05
N VAL A 81 17.55 -7.75 7.06
CA VAL A 81 16.96 -7.56 8.39
C VAL A 81 16.66 -6.09 8.74
N ARG A 82 16.87 -5.14 7.79
CA ARG A 82 16.68 -3.70 8.06
C ARG A 82 15.77 -3.07 7.02
N LEU A 83 14.57 -2.71 7.47
CA LEU A 83 13.60 -1.93 6.72
C LEU A 83 13.60 -0.49 7.25
N ASN A 84 13.74 0.48 6.35
CA ASN A 84 13.63 1.91 6.61
C ASN A 84 12.57 2.51 5.67
N TYR A 85 12.44 3.83 5.67
CA TYR A 85 11.54 4.55 4.78
C TYR A 85 12.24 5.77 4.20
N PHE A 86 11.84 6.15 2.99
CA PHE A 86 12.27 7.43 2.42
C PHE A 86 11.68 8.59 3.22
N GLU A 87 12.47 9.61 3.48
CA GLU A 87 12.06 10.80 4.24
C GLU A 87 11.33 11.81 3.35
N GLY A 88 10.33 12.48 3.92
CA GLY A 88 9.61 13.57 3.24
C GLY A 88 8.72 13.13 2.07
N VAL A 89 8.51 11.83 1.86
CA VAL A 89 7.68 11.28 0.77
C VAL A 89 6.78 10.16 1.26
N ASN A 90 5.57 10.08 0.70
CA ASN A 90 4.60 9.05 1.07
C ASN A 90 3.77 8.64 -0.16
N TRP A 91 3.13 7.49 -0.07
CA TRP A 91 1.99 7.15 -0.92
C TRP A 91 0.78 8.02 -0.55
N SER A 92 -0.14 8.21 -1.49
CA SER A 92 -1.39 8.96 -1.27
C SER A 92 -2.38 8.26 -0.34
N ASP A 93 -2.24 6.96 -0.12
CA ASP A 93 -3.04 6.14 0.83
C ASP A 93 -2.14 5.09 1.48
N ILE A 94 -2.62 4.39 2.49
CA ILE A 94 -1.92 3.21 3.02
C ILE A 94 -1.81 2.13 1.95
N THR A 95 -0.64 1.51 1.86
CA THR A 95 -0.27 0.59 0.77
C THR A 95 -1.33 -0.48 0.47
N PRO A 96 -1.88 -1.25 1.43
CA PRO A 96 -2.91 -2.25 1.13
C PRO A 96 -4.20 -1.69 0.53
N ARG A 97 -4.65 -0.51 0.97
CA ARG A 97 -5.87 0.12 0.41
C ARG A 97 -5.61 0.64 -1.00
N MET A 98 -4.45 1.22 -1.24
CA MET A 98 -4.02 1.64 -2.57
C MET A 98 -4.03 0.44 -3.53
N ILE A 99 -3.42 -0.69 -3.12
CA ILE A 99 -3.39 -1.91 -3.94
C ILE A 99 -4.79 -2.47 -4.19
N GLN A 100 -5.69 -2.46 -3.19
CA GLN A 100 -7.09 -2.85 -3.38
C GLN A 100 -7.77 -2.01 -4.47
N THR A 101 -7.62 -0.69 -4.41
CA THR A 101 -8.19 0.24 -5.41
C THR A 101 -7.64 -0.07 -6.79
N LEU A 102 -6.31 -0.18 -6.92
CA LEU A 102 -5.66 -0.46 -8.20
C LEU A 102 -6.01 -1.86 -8.76
N LEU A 103 -6.25 -2.87 -7.91
CA LEU A 103 -6.77 -4.17 -8.33
C LEU A 103 -8.17 -4.03 -8.93
N ILE A 104 -9.08 -3.32 -8.25
CA ILE A 104 -10.46 -3.11 -8.71
C ILE A 104 -10.45 -2.42 -10.08
N GLU A 105 -9.77 -1.28 -10.19
CA GLU A 105 -9.65 -0.52 -11.43
C GLU A 105 -8.98 -1.35 -12.55
N SER A 106 -7.99 -2.18 -12.22
CA SER A 106 -7.36 -3.08 -13.18
C SER A 106 -8.32 -4.15 -13.72
N PHE A 107 -9.20 -4.69 -12.89
CA PHE A 107 -10.27 -5.59 -13.35
C PHE A 107 -11.27 -4.85 -14.25
N GLU A 108 -11.70 -3.65 -13.86
CA GLU A 108 -12.61 -2.79 -14.64
C GLU A 108 -12.02 -2.48 -16.02
N ASN A 109 -10.73 -2.14 -16.07
CA ASN A 109 -10.00 -1.83 -17.31
C ASN A 109 -9.94 -3.00 -18.29
N THR A 110 -10.15 -4.25 -17.83
CA THR A 110 -10.25 -5.39 -18.76
C THR A 110 -11.52 -5.36 -19.62
N GLY A 111 -12.62 -4.79 -19.13
CA GLY A 111 -13.95 -4.90 -19.72
C GLY A 111 -14.46 -6.35 -19.82
N ARG A 112 -13.88 -7.29 -19.06
CA ARG A 112 -14.14 -8.74 -19.17
C ARG A 112 -14.97 -9.32 -18.03
N ILE A 113 -15.27 -8.54 -17.00
CA ILE A 113 -16.04 -8.95 -15.81
C ILE A 113 -17.32 -8.10 -15.69
N ILE A 114 -18.43 -8.72 -15.26
CA ILE A 114 -19.73 -8.01 -15.10
C ILE A 114 -19.66 -6.98 -13.98
N GLY A 115 -19.01 -7.32 -12.87
CA GLY A 115 -18.93 -6.45 -11.70
C GLY A 115 -17.77 -6.83 -10.80
N VAL A 116 -17.06 -5.83 -10.32
CA VAL A 116 -15.99 -5.95 -9.33
C VAL A 116 -16.13 -4.78 -8.34
N GLY A 117 -15.79 -5.02 -7.09
CA GLY A 117 -15.85 -3.97 -6.09
C GLY A 117 -15.34 -4.40 -4.73
N ARG A 118 -15.43 -3.48 -3.78
CA ARG A 118 -15.10 -3.76 -2.37
C ARG A 118 -16.21 -4.63 -1.74
N GLN A 119 -15.85 -5.41 -0.74
CA GLN A 119 -16.79 -6.31 -0.04
C GLN A 119 -17.98 -5.56 0.57
N ASN A 120 -17.83 -4.30 0.95
CA ASN A 120 -18.81 -3.53 1.74
C ASN A 120 -19.84 -2.76 0.91
N ILE A 121 -19.84 -2.85 -0.43
CA ILE A 121 -20.74 -2.08 -1.30
C ILE A 121 -22.04 -2.82 -1.66
N GLY A 122 -22.43 -3.88 -0.94
CA GLY A 122 -23.65 -4.62 -1.20
C GLY A 122 -23.59 -5.51 -2.46
N LEU A 123 -22.43 -5.71 -3.04
CA LEU A 123 -22.22 -6.57 -4.20
C LEU A 123 -22.51 -8.04 -3.83
N ARG A 124 -23.44 -8.68 -4.54
CA ARG A 124 -23.68 -10.12 -4.41
C ARG A 124 -22.59 -10.87 -5.21
N ALA A 125 -21.40 -10.93 -4.64
CA ALA A 125 -20.25 -11.52 -5.31
C ALA A 125 -20.36 -13.06 -5.38
N ASP A 126 -19.99 -13.62 -6.53
CA ASP A 126 -19.83 -15.06 -6.74
C ASP A 126 -18.46 -15.54 -6.23
N TYR A 127 -17.47 -14.66 -6.29
CA TYR A 127 -16.09 -14.91 -5.84
C TYR A 127 -15.57 -13.77 -4.98
N SER A 128 -14.63 -14.12 -4.10
CA SER A 128 -13.83 -13.17 -3.32
C SER A 128 -12.35 -13.38 -3.62
N LEU A 129 -11.64 -12.30 -3.91
CA LEU A 129 -10.19 -12.26 -4.02
C LEU A 129 -9.61 -11.82 -2.68
N ILE A 130 -8.94 -12.75 -1.99
CA ILE A 130 -8.19 -12.48 -0.77
C ILE A 130 -6.72 -12.50 -1.13
N SER A 131 -5.96 -11.52 -0.64
CA SER A 131 -4.53 -11.42 -0.94
C SER A 131 -3.70 -11.03 0.29
N GLU A 132 -2.42 -11.39 0.24
CA GLU A 132 -1.41 -11.04 1.22
C GLU A 132 -0.27 -10.34 0.51
N LEU A 133 0.02 -9.10 0.92
CA LEU A 133 1.16 -8.32 0.44
C LEU A 133 2.39 -8.74 1.23
N ARG A 134 3.32 -9.43 0.57
CA ARG A 134 4.53 -9.97 1.20
C ARG A 134 5.73 -9.05 1.06
N GLU A 135 5.85 -8.40 -0.09
CA GLU A 135 6.96 -7.52 -0.40
C GLU A 135 6.42 -6.28 -1.12
N PHE A 136 6.80 -5.09 -0.65
CA PHE A 136 6.50 -3.82 -1.29
C PHE A 136 7.53 -2.79 -0.86
N GLN A 137 8.74 -2.91 -1.35
CA GLN A 137 9.86 -2.04 -0.97
C GLN A 137 10.86 -1.85 -2.10
N ALA A 138 11.59 -0.74 -2.03
CA ALA A 138 12.84 -0.60 -2.73
C ALA A 138 13.95 -1.39 -1.99
N GLU A 139 14.95 -1.87 -2.70
CA GLU A 139 16.08 -2.60 -2.16
C GLU A 139 17.38 -2.00 -2.67
N ASN A 140 18.29 -1.69 -1.74
CA ASN A 140 19.63 -1.30 -2.10
C ASN A 140 20.50 -2.54 -2.29
N VAL A 141 20.99 -2.74 -3.51
CA VAL A 141 21.85 -3.86 -3.86
C VAL A 141 23.27 -3.34 -4.04
N PRO A 142 24.26 -3.80 -3.26
CA PRO A 142 25.64 -3.32 -3.38
C PRO A 142 26.17 -3.47 -4.80
N GLY A 143 26.72 -2.37 -5.35
CA GLY A 143 27.31 -2.33 -6.69
C GLY A 143 26.32 -2.38 -7.86
N LYS A 144 25.03 -2.22 -7.60
CA LYS A 144 23.97 -2.16 -8.62
C LYS A 144 23.03 -0.99 -8.35
N PRO A 145 22.29 -0.51 -9.38
CA PRO A 145 21.18 0.41 -9.14
C PRO A 145 20.17 -0.19 -8.16
N PRO A 146 19.47 0.64 -7.37
CA PRO A 146 18.36 0.17 -6.54
C PRO A 146 17.33 -0.63 -7.37
N GLN A 147 16.67 -1.57 -6.75
CA GLN A 147 15.57 -2.31 -7.37
C GLN A 147 14.32 -2.24 -6.51
N VAL A 148 13.16 -2.35 -7.10
CA VAL A 148 11.88 -2.47 -6.41
C VAL A 148 11.40 -3.90 -6.50
N ARG A 149 10.92 -4.42 -5.37
CA ARG A 149 10.30 -5.74 -5.27
C ARG A 149 8.86 -5.61 -4.83
N VAL A 150 7.96 -6.20 -5.60
CA VAL A 150 6.53 -6.33 -5.26
C VAL A 150 6.16 -7.80 -5.31
N ARG A 151 5.63 -8.34 -4.20
CA ARG A 151 5.15 -9.73 -4.14
C ARG A 151 3.78 -9.81 -3.46
N LEU A 152 2.82 -10.40 -4.16
CA LEU A 152 1.46 -10.58 -3.72
C LEU A 152 1.05 -12.06 -3.86
N ILE A 153 0.58 -12.64 -2.77
CA ILE A 153 -0.08 -13.95 -2.76
C ILE A 153 -1.58 -13.71 -2.84
N ALA A 154 -2.27 -14.43 -3.73
CA ALA A 154 -3.71 -14.28 -3.90
C ALA A 154 -4.41 -15.64 -3.93
N LYS A 155 -5.62 -15.67 -3.36
CA LYS A 155 -6.53 -16.81 -3.37
C LYS A 155 -7.88 -16.37 -3.90
N LEU A 156 -8.42 -17.12 -4.85
CA LEU A 156 -9.78 -16.95 -5.36
C LEU A 156 -10.69 -17.88 -4.58
N ILE A 157 -11.67 -17.31 -3.91
CA ILE A 157 -12.60 -18.03 -3.03
C ILE A 157 -13.99 -17.96 -3.64
N ARG A 158 -14.64 -19.10 -3.82
CA ARG A 158 -16.03 -19.20 -4.26
C ARG A 158 -16.99 -18.95 -3.11
N LEU A 159 -17.98 -18.11 -3.35
CA LEU A 159 -19.02 -17.77 -2.39
C LEU A 159 -20.35 -18.46 -2.78
N PRO A 160 -21.25 -18.70 -1.84
CA PRO A 160 -21.14 -18.46 -0.38
C PRO A 160 -20.37 -19.55 0.38
N GLN A 161 -19.99 -20.66 -0.28
CA GLN A 161 -19.43 -21.87 0.36
C GLN A 161 -18.04 -21.64 0.97
N ARG A 162 -17.35 -20.53 0.63
CA ARG A 162 -15.98 -20.17 1.06
C ARG A 162 -14.92 -21.22 0.70
N VAL A 163 -15.06 -21.83 -0.48
CA VAL A 163 -14.10 -22.80 -0.99
C VAL A 163 -13.01 -22.09 -1.78
N ILE A 164 -11.75 -22.34 -1.46
CA ILE A 164 -10.62 -21.88 -2.25
C ILE A 164 -10.62 -22.66 -3.57
N VAL A 165 -10.80 -21.97 -4.69
CA VAL A 165 -10.80 -22.58 -6.02
C VAL A 165 -9.42 -22.55 -6.67
N ALA A 166 -8.62 -21.53 -6.35
CA ALA A 166 -7.27 -21.41 -6.86
C ALA A 166 -6.42 -20.49 -5.96
N GLY A 167 -5.11 -20.68 -6.01
CA GLY A 167 -4.11 -19.83 -5.35
C GLY A 167 -2.97 -19.49 -6.28
N THR A 168 -2.33 -18.34 -6.07
CA THR A 168 -1.16 -17.91 -6.84
C THR A 168 -0.23 -17.07 -5.97
N ASN A 169 1.07 -17.09 -6.30
CA ASN A 169 2.09 -16.22 -5.76
C ASN A 169 2.73 -15.48 -6.95
N ARG A 170 2.69 -14.16 -6.93
CA ARG A 170 3.23 -13.31 -8.00
C ARG A 170 4.22 -12.31 -7.44
N GLU A 171 5.35 -12.24 -8.11
CA GLU A 171 6.45 -11.35 -7.78
C GLU A 171 6.94 -10.66 -9.05
N SER A 172 7.27 -9.38 -8.92
CA SER A 172 8.03 -8.62 -9.92
C SER A 172 9.16 -7.88 -9.23
N VAL A 173 10.33 -7.87 -9.86
CA VAL A 173 11.53 -7.17 -9.43
C VAL A 173 12.00 -6.29 -10.59
N VAL A 174 12.02 -4.98 -10.37
CA VAL A 174 12.37 -3.98 -11.40
C VAL A 174 13.53 -3.14 -10.90
N SER A 175 14.61 -3.08 -11.67
CA SER A 175 15.74 -2.18 -11.40
C SER A 175 15.36 -0.74 -11.75
N THR A 176 15.77 0.22 -10.93
CA THR A 176 15.55 1.64 -11.19
C THR A 176 16.49 2.14 -12.28
N GLN A 177 16.09 3.21 -12.96
CA GLN A 177 16.94 3.90 -13.95
C GLN A 177 17.81 5.01 -13.30
N GLY A 178 17.95 5.00 -11.96
CA GLY A 178 18.71 5.95 -11.17
C GLY A 178 18.31 5.91 -9.71
N GLU A 179 18.94 6.72 -8.86
CA GLU A 179 18.75 6.73 -7.40
C GLU A 179 17.63 7.70 -6.93
N GLY A 180 17.15 8.60 -7.80
CA GLY A 180 16.13 9.59 -7.45
C GLY A 180 14.79 8.94 -7.12
N ILE A 181 14.00 9.60 -6.23
CA ILE A 181 12.70 9.09 -5.76
C ILE A 181 11.72 8.83 -6.92
N ASP A 182 11.72 9.68 -7.95
CA ASP A 182 10.86 9.50 -9.12
C ASP A 182 11.20 8.22 -9.88
N ASN A 183 12.50 7.87 -10.02
CA ASN A 183 12.93 6.62 -10.64
C ASN A 183 12.50 5.40 -9.81
N ILE A 184 12.53 5.53 -8.49
CA ILE A 184 12.08 4.49 -7.56
C ILE A 184 10.56 4.30 -7.67
N VAL A 185 9.79 5.39 -7.69
CA VAL A 185 8.32 5.36 -7.85
C VAL A 185 7.93 4.76 -9.20
N ASN A 186 8.61 5.13 -10.29
CA ASN A 186 8.38 4.55 -11.62
C ASN A 186 8.67 3.03 -11.63
N ALA A 187 9.69 2.57 -10.90
CA ALA A 187 9.96 1.15 -10.75
C ALA A 187 8.88 0.43 -9.93
N PHE A 188 8.31 1.09 -8.89
CA PHE A 188 7.14 0.57 -8.17
C PHE A 188 5.92 0.45 -9.10
N ASP A 189 5.63 1.48 -9.90
CA ASP A 189 4.51 1.47 -10.83
C ASP A 189 4.63 0.33 -11.83
N THR A 190 5.82 0.13 -12.38
CA THR A 190 6.12 -0.98 -13.30
C THR A 190 5.97 -2.34 -12.61
N ALA A 191 6.61 -2.54 -11.45
CA ALA A 191 6.59 -3.80 -10.74
C ALA A 191 5.18 -4.18 -10.26
N LEU A 192 4.45 -3.21 -9.70
CA LEU A 192 3.06 -3.42 -9.30
C LEU A 192 2.17 -3.71 -10.51
N GLY A 193 2.32 -2.95 -11.60
CA GLY A 193 1.58 -3.15 -12.84
C GLY A 193 1.73 -4.57 -13.40
N ASP A 194 2.91 -5.17 -13.33
CA ASP A 194 3.17 -6.55 -13.74
C ASP A 194 2.46 -7.56 -12.84
N VAL A 195 2.52 -7.35 -11.52
CA VAL A 195 1.83 -8.20 -10.54
C VAL A 195 0.31 -8.10 -10.73
N LEU A 196 -0.25 -6.89 -10.86
CA LEU A 196 -1.68 -6.66 -11.11
C LEU A 196 -2.15 -7.34 -12.38
N LYS A 197 -1.43 -7.16 -13.51
CA LYS A 197 -1.73 -7.82 -14.79
C LYS A 197 -1.84 -9.33 -14.64
N THR A 198 -0.88 -9.92 -13.92
CA THR A 198 -0.82 -11.37 -13.77
C THR A 198 -1.92 -11.89 -12.86
N ILE A 199 -2.23 -11.19 -11.74
CA ILE A 199 -3.30 -11.59 -10.81
C ILE A 199 -4.67 -11.45 -11.48
N VAL A 200 -4.94 -10.36 -12.18
CA VAL A 200 -6.21 -10.14 -12.90
C VAL A 200 -6.41 -11.23 -13.95
N THR A 201 -5.39 -11.48 -14.80
CA THR A 201 -5.42 -12.52 -15.83
C THR A 201 -5.69 -13.90 -15.24
N TRP A 202 -4.95 -14.25 -14.18
CA TRP A 202 -5.10 -15.53 -13.49
C TRP A 202 -6.49 -15.67 -12.87
N SER A 203 -6.99 -14.66 -12.19
CA SER A 203 -8.31 -14.68 -11.54
C SER A 203 -9.45 -14.92 -12.54
N LEU A 204 -9.41 -14.22 -13.69
CA LEU A 204 -10.43 -14.38 -14.74
C LEU A 204 -10.40 -15.80 -15.33
N LYS A 205 -9.22 -16.37 -15.57
CA LYS A 205 -9.06 -17.74 -16.09
C LYS A 205 -9.54 -18.79 -15.08
N ALA A 206 -9.05 -18.71 -13.84
CA ALA A 206 -9.42 -19.66 -12.78
C ALA A 206 -10.91 -19.60 -12.42
N GLY A 207 -11.46 -18.40 -12.32
CA GLY A 207 -12.90 -18.23 -12.06
C GLY A 207 -13.78 -18.72 -13.21
N LYS A 208 -13.37 -18.54 -14.48
CA LYS A 208 -14.09 -19.07 -15.64
C LYS A 208 -14.12 -20.62 -15.62
N GLU A 209 -12.99 -21.24 -15.34
CA GLU A 209 -12.88 -22.69 -15.26
C GLU A 209 -13.77 -23.27 -14.15
N ASP A 210 -13.68 -22.74 -12.94
CA ASP A 210 -14.52 -23.16 -11.82
C ASP A 210 -16.02 -22.93 -12.10
N TYR A 211 -16.38 -21.78 -12.70
CA TYR A 211 -17.77 -21.46 -13.02
C TYR A 211 -18.36 -22.39 -14.09
N ALA A 212 -17.58 -22.80 -15.09
CA ALA A 212 -17.99 -23.77 -16.08
C ALA A 212 -18.19 -25.14 -15.47
N ASN A 213 -17.26 -25.62 -14.64
CA ASN A 213 -17.34 -26.90 -13.97
C ASN A 213 -18.56 -27.04 -13.06
N ARG A 214 -18.99 -25.96 -12.40
CA ARG A 214 -20.22 -25.96 -11.58
C ARG A 214 -21.48 -26.20 -12.39
N ARG A 215 -21.56 -25.69 -13.61
CA ARG A 215 -22.72 -25.87 -14.49
C ARG A 215 -22.84 -27.29 -15.03
N LEU A 216 -21.71 -28.01 -15.10
CA LEU A 216 -21.68 -29.39 -15.57
C LEU A 216 -22.00 -30.42 -14.47
N LEU A 217 -21.93 -30.03 -13.20
CA LEU A 217 -22.31 -30.91 -12.08
C LEU A 217 -23.77 -30.61 -11.72
N PRO A 218 -24.74 -31.47 -12.11
CA PRO A 218 -26.14 -31.29 -11.66
C PRO A 218 -26.17 -31.32 -10.13
N ASP A 219 -27.00 -30.43 -9.57
CA ASP A 219 -27.29 -30.35 -8.15
C ASP A 219 -27.47 -31.76 -7.58
N ARG A 220 -26.51 -32.29 -6.83
CA ARG A 220 -26.70 -33.47 -6.02
C ARG A 220 -27.76 -33.07 -4.99
N LYS A 221 -29.05 -33.31 -5.36
CA LYS A 221 -30.18 -33.27 -4.44
C LYS A 221 -29.71 -33.92 -3.16
N ILE A 222 -29.61 -33.16 -2.11
CA ILE A 222 -29.51 -33.67 -0.75
C ILE A 222 -30.74 -34.57 -0.59
N ARG A 223 -30.57 -35.89 -0.78
CA ARG A 223 -31.58 -36.85 -0.37
C ARG A 223 -31.72 -36.67 1.14
N ARG A 224 -32.78 -35.93 1.53
CA ARG A 224 -33.31 -36.05 2.88
C ARG A 224 -33.58 -37.53 3.10
N ARG A 225 -32.80 -38.14 3.97
CA ARG A 225 -33.18 -39.43 4.54
C ARG A 225 -34.40 -39.20 5.39
N PRO A 226 -35.38 -40.08 5.28
CA PRO A 226 -36.63 -40.04 6.08
C PRO A 226 -36.30 -40.19 7.57
#